data_78dd00c7b20c5dccd41f0a555c9858ed
#
_entry.id   78dd00c7b20c5dccd41f0a555c9858ed
#
_cell.length_a   1.000
_cell.length_b   1.000
_cell.length_c   1.000
_cell.angle_alpha   90.00
_cell.angle_beta   90.00
_cell.angle_gamma   90.00
#
_symmetry.space_group_name_H-M   'P 1'
#
loop_
_entity.id
_entity.type
_entity.pdbx_description
1 polymer ?
#
loop_
_entity_poly.entity_id
_entity_poly.type
_entity_poly.pdbx_seq_one_letter_code
_entity_poly.pdbx_strand_id
1 'polypeptide(L)'
;MTTPQPTRSTWRIGLTGGIGSGKSTVANMLAKCGAAVIDADAISRSLTAPGGEAMAAIAQTFGPQMVDAQGAMDRQAMRDLVFQNPQAKQMLEAIIHPLVSQITAEQTQAAVQSGRRVLVFDVPLLAESGERWRKQVDRVIVVDCDADTQRQRVMARSGLAHDEIDRIISLQATRAQRLACADGVIFNQGLSLVELEAEVAQTAANFGL
;
A
#
# COMPACT_ATOMS: atom_id res chain seq x y z
N MET A 1 41.74 2.64 -9.71
CA MET A 1 40.90 3.85 -9.81
C MET A 1 39.47 3.38 -9.91
N THR A 2 38.76 3.32 -8.79
CA THR A 2 37.35 2.92 -8.74
C THR A 2 36.52 4.12 -9.14
N THR A 3 35.87 4.06 -10.29
CA THR A 3 34.93 5.08 -10.76
C THR A 3 33.81 5.22 -9.71
N PRO A 4 33.53 6.39 -9.14
CA PRO A 4 32.41 6.54 -8.24
C PRO A 4 31.14 6.25 -9.03
N GLN A 5 30.36 5.25 -8.58
CA GLN A 5 29.03 5.06 -9.12
C GLN A 5 28.22 6.34 -8.88
N PRO A 6 27.41 6.78 -9.87
CA PRO A 6 26.57 7.95 -9.68
C PRO A 6 25.67 7.68 -8.48
N THR A 7 25.82 8.49 -7.44
CA THR A 7 24.94 8.46 -6.27
C THR A 7 23.53 8.75 -6.76
N ARG A 8 22.67 7.72 -6.84
CA ARG A 8 21.24 7.93 -7.11
C ARG A 8 20.71 8.92 -6.08
N SER A 9 20.12 9.98 -6.55
CA SER A 9 19.64 11.05 -5.69
C SER A 9 18.52 10.61 -4.77
N THR A 10 17.77 9.56 -5.12
CA THR A 10 16.59 9.09 -4.37
C THR A 10 16.32 7.60 -4.63
N TRP A 11 16.13 6.82 -3.57
CA TRP A 11 15.69 5.42 -3.63
C TRP A 11 14.16 5.33 -3.69
N ARG A 12 13.66 4.45 -4.52
CA ARG A 12 12.24 4.08 -4.61
C ARG A 12 12.06 2.67 -4.07
N ILE A 13 11.38 2.54 -2.94
CA ILE A 13 11.19 1.27 -2.25
C ILE A 13 9.70 0.91 -2.29
N GLY A 14 9.37 -0.27 -2.81
CA GLY A 14 8.05 -0.86 -2.67
C GLY A 14 7.93 -1.56 -1.32
N LEU A 15 6.96 -1.20 -0.51
CA LEU A 15 6.64 -1.88 0.74
C LEU A 15 5.39 -2.72 0.56
N THR A 16 5.50 -4.02 0.82
CA THR A 16 4.38 -4.95 0.71
C THR A 16 4.35 -5.94 1.87
N GLY A 17 3.29 -6.72 1.95
CA GLY A 17 3.11 -7.73 3.01
C GLY A 17 1.67 -8.25 3.03
N GLY A 18 1.49 -9.45 3.54
CA GLY A 18 0.15 -10.06 3.67
C GLY A 18 -0.74 -9.31 4.67
N ILE A 19 -2.03 -9.55 4.59
CA ILE A 19 -2.97 -9.03 5.58
C ILE A 19 -2.49 -9.40 6.99
N GLY A 20 -2.55 -8.47 7.94
CA GLY A 20 -2.12 -8.72 9.32
C GLY A 20 -0.61 -8.79 9.55
N SER A 21 0.25 -8.61 8.52
CA SER A 21 1.72 -8.62 8.68
C SER A 21 2.26 -7.43 9.49
N GLY A 22 1.51 -6.35 9.63
CA GLY A 22 1.96 -5.12 10.29
C GLY A 22 2.61 -4.10 9.34
N LYS A 23 2.38 -4.22 8.03
CA LYS A 23 2.90 -3.32 6.99
C LYS A 23 2.72 -1.84 7.32
N SER A 24 1.53 -1.42 7.75
CA SER A 24 1.26 -0.01 8.09
C SER A 24 2.07 0.49 9.29
N THR A 25 2.34 -0.39 10.27
CA THR A 25 3.23 -0.07 11.39
C THR A 25 4.66 0.16 10.91
N VAL A 26 5.16 -0.73 10.04
CA VAL A 26 6.49 -0.60 9.44
C VAL A 26 6.58 0.64 8.55
N ALA A 27 5.53 0.95 7.75
CA ALA A 27 5.48 2.18 6.96
C ALA A 27 5.64 3.44 7.83
N ASN A 28 4.93 3.50 8.96
CA ASN A 28 5.05 4.60 9.92
C ASN A 28 6.43 4.68 10.57
N MET A 29 7.06 3.54 10.87
CA MET A 29 8.42 3.51 11.40
C MET A 29 9.45 3.98 10.37
N LEU A 30 9.33 3.56 9.09
CA LEU A 30 10.17 4.07 8.00
C LEU A 30 10.01 5.58 7.80
N ALA A 31 8.78 6.11 7.95
CA ALA A 31 8.54 7.55 7.91
C ALA A 31 9.29 8.28 9.04
N LYS A 32 9.31 7.73 10.26
CA LYS A 32 10.09 8.27 11.39
C LYS A 32 11.61 8.24 11.12
N CYS A 33 12.09 7.24 10.36
CA CYS A 33 13.48 7.17 9.92
C CYS A 33 13.82 8.18 8.81
N GLY A 34 12.85 8.94 8.30
CA GLY A 34 13.07 9.98 7.31
C GLY A 34 12.59 9.66 5.89
N ALA A 35 12.00 8.48 5.65
CA ALA A 35 11.38 8.15 4.37
C ALA A 35 10.15 9.03 4.11
N ALA A 36 9.89 9.32 2.83
CA ALA A 36 8.57 9.79 2.41
C ALA A 36 7.71 8.57 2.04
N VAL A 37 6.63 8.35 2.76
CA VAL A 37 5.69 7.24 2.49
C VAL A 37 4.56 7.75 1.60
N ILE A 38 4.33 7.04 0.50
CA ILE A 38 3.28 7.31 -0.48
C ILE A 38 2.34 6.10 -0.47
N ASP A 39 1.15 6.29 0.08
CA ASP A 39 0.12 5.24 0.23
C ASP A 39 -0.98 5.45 -0.82
N ALA A 40 -0.94 4.65 -1.90
CA ALA A 40 -1.90 4.71 -2.99
C ALA A 40 -3.34 4.38 -2.51
N ASP A 41 -3.49 3.52 -1.51
CA ASP A 41 -4.80 3.20 -0.93
C ASP A 41 -5.34 4.37 -0.11
N ALA A 42 -4.49 5.07 0.65
CA ALA A 42 -4.88 6.28 1.37
C ALA A 42 -5.27 7.40 0.39
N ILE A 43 -4.53 7.58 -0.71
CA ILE A 43 -4.88 8.52 -1.79
C ILE A 43 -6.24 8.15 -2.38
N SER A 44 -6.47 6.89 -2.75
CA SER A 44 -7.77 6.44 -3.28
C SER A 44 -8.91 6.67 -2.28
N ARG A 45 -8.65 6.47 -0.99
CA ARG A 45 -9.64 6.74 0.06
C ARG A 45 -9.95 8.23 0.18
N SER A 46 -8.97 9.11 0.08
CA SER A 46 -9.19 10.57 0.13
C SER A 46 -9.97 11.09 -1.08
N LEU A 47 -9.71 10.54 -2.26
CA LEU A 47 -10.43 10.88 -3.49
C LEU A 47 -11.92 10.56 -3.43
N THR A 48 -12.31 9.56 -2.63
CA THR A 48 -13.69 9.10 -2.47
C THR A 48 -14.32 9.48 -1.12
N ALA A 49 -13.62 10.29 -0.31
CA ALA A 49 -14.13 10.89 0.92
C ALA A 49 -15.05 12.08 0.64
N PRO A 50 -15.74 12.65 1.64
CA PRO A 50 -16.53 13.87 1.46
C PRO A 50 -15.70 15.00 0.85
N GLY A 51 -16.16 15.55 -0.27
CA GLY A 51 -15.42 16.58 -1.02
C GLY A 51 -14.20 16.09 -1.81
N GLY A 52 -13.97 14.77 -1.89
CA GLY A 52 -12.88 14.19 -2.68
C GLY A 52 -13.04 14.45 -4.18
N GLU A 53 -11.93 14.58 -4.90
CA GLU A 53 -11.92 14.98 -6.32
C GLU A 53 -12.64 14.00 -7.24
N ALA A 54 -12.73 12.71 -6.88
CA ALA A 54 -13.43 11.71 -7.67
C ALA A 54 -14.97 11.80 -7.53
N MET A 55 -15.49 12.47 -6.49
CA MET A 55 -16.91 12.37 -6.13
C MET A 55 -17.84 12.92 -7.18
N ALA A 56 -17.50 14.03 -7.82
CA ALA A 56 -18.33 14.62 -8.89
C ALA A 56 -18.46 13.67 -10.08
N ALA A 57 -17.35 13.07 -10.53
CA ALA A 57 -17.34 12.12 -11.64
C ALA A 57 -18.06 10.80 -11.27
N ILE A 58 -17.91 10.33 -10.04
CA ILE A 58 -18.61 9.13 -9.54
C ILE A 58 -20.14 9.38 -9.54
N ALA A 59 -20.60 10.50 -8.98
CA ALA A 59 -22.02 10.84 -8.96
C ALA A 59 -22.61 10.99 -10.36
N GLN A 60 -21.86 11.58 -11.28
CA GLN A 60 -22.28 11.74 -12.68
C GLN A 60 -22.36 10.39 -13.41
N THR A 61 -21.40 9.50 -13.18
CA THR A 61 -21.26 8.23 -13.91
C THR A 61 -22.20 7.15 -13.38
N PHE A 62 -22.33 7.06 -12.05
CA PHE A 62 -23.04 5.97 -11.38
C PHE A 62 -24.35 6.40 -10.72
N GLY A 63 -24.60 7.70 -10.65
CA GLY A 63 -25.78 8.27 -10.04
C GLY A 63 -25.62 8.66 -8.56
N PRO A 64 -26.55 9.50 -8.05
CA PRO A 64 -26.47 10.02 -6.69
C PRO A 64 -26.60 8.95 -5.59
N GLN A 65 -27.17 7.79 -5.92
CA GLN A 65 -27.29 6.66 -4.98
C GLN A 65 -25.93 6.05 -4.58
N MET A 66 -24.87 6.40 -5.28
CA MET A 66 -23.48 6.00 -4.93
C MET A 66 -22.79 6.99 -4.02
N VAL A 67 -23.52 8.00 -3.55
CA VAL A 67 -23.02 9.02 -2.61
C VAL A 67 -23.80 8.89 -1.31
N ASP A 68 -23.10 8.74 -0.20
CA ASP A 68 -23.71 8.64 1.13
C ASP A 68 -24.20 10.01 1.65
N ALA A 69 -24.85 10.00 2.81
CA ALA A 69 -25.38 11.20 3.44
C ALA A 69 -24.31 12.24 3.85
N GLN A 70 -23.05 11.82 3.93
CA GLN A 70 -21.89 12.67 4.25
C GLN A 70 -21.21 13.23 2.99
N GLY A 71 -21.63 12.80 1.81
CA GLY A 71 -21.04 13.20 0.53
C GLY A 71 -19.81 12.38 0.13
N ALA A 72 -19.55 11.26 0.79
CA ALA A 72 -18.55 10.28 0.38
C ALA A 72 -19.13 9.21 -0.55
N MET A 73 -18.27 8.46 -1.20
CA MET A 73 -18.71 7.29 -1.97
C MET A 73 -19.27 6.21 -1.03
N ASP A 74 -20.51 5.76 -1.29
CA ASP A 74 -21.06 4.58 -0.63
C ASP A 74 -20.28 3.33 -1.08
N ARG A 75 -19.33 2.94 -0.24
CA ARG A 75 -18.41 1.83 -0.52
C ARG A 75 -19.12 0.49 -0.64
N GLN A 76 -20.21 0.30 0.10
CA GLN A 76 -20.96 -0.95 0.04
C GLN A 76 -21.73 -1.04 -1.26
N ALA A 77 -22.52 0.00 -1.59
CA ALA A 77 -23.29 0.05 -2.83
C ALA A 77 -22.36 -0.06 -4.06
N MET A 78 -21.23 0.66 -4.05
CA MET A 78 -20.25 0.59 -5.13
C MET A 78 -19.61 -0.80 -5.25
N ARG A 79 -19.26 -1.45 -4.14
CA ARG A 79 -18.71 -2.82 -4.12
C ARG A 79 -19.70 -3.80 -4.74
N ASP A 80 -20.96 -3.72 -4.36
CA ASP A 80 -22.01 -4.61 -4.86
C ASP A 80 -22.21 -4.43 -6.36
N LEU A 81 -22.17 -3.16 -6.83
CA LEU A 81 -22.27 -2.83 -8.26
C LEU A 81 -21.10 -3.41 -9.06
N VAL A 82 -19.85 -3.13 -8.65
CA VAL A 82 -18.66 -3.57 -9.40
C VAL A 82 -18.45 -5.08 -9.35
N PHE A 83 -18.95 -5.75 -8.30
CA PHE A 83 -18.91 -7.21 -8.20
C PHE A 83 -19.84 -7.85 -9.24
N GLN A 84 -20.99 -7.27 -9.49
CA GLN A 84 -21.99 -7.79 -10.44
C GLN A 84 -21.76 -7.30 -11.88
N ASN A 85 -21.05 -6.19 -12.07
CA ASN A 85 -20.87 -5.54 -13.36
C ASN A 85 -19.39 -5.19 -13.64
N PRO A 86 -18.68 -6.01 -14.45
CA PRO A 86 -17.28 -5.75 -14.82
C PRO A 86 -17.08 -4.42 -15.55
N GLN A 87 -18.08 -3.94 -16.27
CA GLN A 87 -18.03 -2.65 -16.96
C GLN A 87 -18.06 -1.49 -15.96
N ALA A 88 -18.88 -1.59 -14.90
CA ALA A 88 -18.89 -0.60 -13.82
C ALA A 88 -17.54 -0.55 -13.10
N LYS A 89 -16.87 -1.69 -12.90
CA LYS A 89 -15.51 -1.75 -12.36
C LYS A 89 -14.53 -0.96 -13.22
N GLN A 90 -14.54 -1.19 -14.54
CA GLN A 90 -13.65 -0.49 -15.48
C GLN A 90 -13.92 1.03 -15.48
N MET A 91 -15.19 1.45 -15.43
CA MET A 91 -15.55 2.86 -15.36
C MET A 91 -15.06 3.52 -14.06
N LEU A 92 -15.21 2.85 -12.92
CA LEU A 92 -14.70 3.34 -11.64
C LEU A 92 -13.18 3.46 -11.66
N GLU A 93 -12.49 2.46 -12.16
CA GLU A 93 -11.03 2.46 -12.31
C GLU A 93 -10.57 3.58 -13.25
N ALA A 94 -11.29 3.84 -14.33
CA ALA A 94 -10.99 4.94 -15.26
C ALA A 94 -11.12 6.33 -14.63
N ILE A 95 -11.97 6.50 -13.61
CA ILE A 95 -12.08 7.73 -12.82
C ILE A 95 -10.96 7.83 -11.80
N ILE A 96 -10.72 6.76 -11.02
CA ILE A 96 -9.84 6.80 -9.86
C ILE A 96 -8.35 6.71 -10.23
N HIS A 97 -7.98 5.84 -11.17
CA HIS A 97 -6.57 5.59 -11.47
C HIS A 97 -5.79 6.83 -11.95
N PRO A 98 -6.33 7.69 -12.84
CA PRO A 98 -5.63 8.91 -13.25
C PRO A 98 -5.36 9.85 -12.07
N LEU A 99 -6.35 10.05 -11.19
CA LEU A 99 -6.24 10.91 -10.01
C LEU A 99 -5.23 10.36 -9.00
N VAL A 100 -5.27 9.05 -8.73
CA VAL A 100 -4.26 8.40 -7.88
C VAL A 100 -2.86 8.58 -8.47
N SER A 101 -2.71 8.38 -9.77
CA SER A 101 -1.41 8.53 -10.45
C SER A 101 -0.90 9.96 -10.38
N GLN A 102 -1.77 10.95 -10.57
CA GLN A 102 -1.43 12.36 -10.47
C GLN A 102 -0.95 12.71 -9.05
N ILE A 103 -1.75 12.41 -8.02
CA ILE A 103 -1.41 12.74 -6.62
C ILE A 103 -0.15 11.99 -6.20
N THR A 104 0.03 10.72 -6.63
CA THR A 104 1.26 9.96 -6.38
C THR A 104 2.48 10.68 -6.99
N ALA A 105 2.37 11.20 -8.21
CA ALA A 105 3.45 11.94 -8.86
C ALA A 105 3.73 13.26 -8.14
N GLU A 106 2.72 14.00 -7.75
CA GLU A 106 2.84 15.26 -6.99
C GLU A 106 3.51 15.03 -5.63
N GLN A 107 3.07 14.03 -4.86
CA GLN A 107 3.68 13.69 -3.58
C GLN A 107 5.14 13.22 -3.75
N THR A 108 5.41 12.44 -4.79
CA THR A 108 6.78 12.01 -5.15
C THR A 108 7.66 13.21 -5.43
N GLN A 109 7.19 14.15 -6.25
CA GLN A 109 7.96 15.35 -6.61
C GLN A 109 8.20 16.25 -5.39
N ALA A 110 7.19 16.48 -4.58
CA ALA A 110 7.30 17.27 -3.36
C ALA A 110 8.31 16.65 -2.37
N ALA A 111 8.29 15.32 -2.21
CA ALA A 111 9.24 14.62 -1.37
C ALA A 111 10.68 14.75 -1.88
N VAL A 112 10.91 14.61 -3.19
CA VAL A 112 12.24 14.82 -3.80
C VAL A 112 12.71 16.26 -3.62
N GLN A 113 11.84 17.23 -3.86
CA GLN A 113 12.17 18.67 -3.70
C GLN A 113 12.48 19.03 -2.25
N SER A 114 11.85 18.36 -1.27
CA SER A 114 12.17 18.52 0.15
C SER A 114 13.46 17.80 0.61
N GLY A 115 14.20 17.20 -0.32
CA GLY A 115 15.46 16.53 -0.04
C GLY A 115 15.33 15.12 0.54
N ARG A 116 14.16 14.50 0.45
CA ARG A 116 13.97 13.10 0.86
C ARG A 116 14.75 12.16 -0.04
N ARG A 117 15.59 11.32 0.56
CA ARG A 117 16.45 10.37 -0.16
C ARG A 117 15.79 9.02 -0.40
N VAL A 118 14.75 8.72 0.36
CA VAL A 118 14.02 7.45 0.26
C VAL A 118 12.53 7.71 0.17
N LEU A 119 11.92 7.16 -0.88
CA LEU A 119 10.48 7.14 -1.11
C LEU A 119 9.99 5.71 -0.91
N VAL A 120 9.02 5.52 -0.04
CA VAL A 120 8.40 4.23 0.22
C VAL A 120 6.99 4.24 -0.39
N PHE A 121 6.78 3.42 -1.39
CA PHE A 121 5.46 3.19 -1.98
C PHE A 121 4.79 2.05 -1.22
N ASP A 122 3.75 2.35 -0.48
CA ASP A 122 2.95 1.35 0.22
C ASP A 122 1.99 0.68 -0.78
N VAL A 123 2.31 -0.56 -1.17
CA VAL A 123 1.61 -1.32 -2.20
C VAL A 123 1.22 -2.70 -1.66
N PRO A 124 -0.01 -2.86 -1.14
CA PRO A 124 -0.45 -4.13 -0.54
C PRO A 124 -0.34 -5.33 -1.48
N LEU A 125 -0.67 -5.14 -2.77
CA LEU A 125 -0.71 -6.18 -3.78
C LEU A 125 0.48 -6.08 -4.76
N LEU A 126 1.67 -5.77 -4.27
CA LEU A 126 2.86 -5.63 -5.11
C LEU A 126 3.24 -6.96 -5.78
N ALA A 127 3.22 -8.05 -5.03
CA ALA A 127 3.57 -9.37 -5.54
C ALA A 127 2.58 -9.86 -6.62
N GLU A 128 1.29 -9.53 -6.44
CA GLU A 128 0.21 -9.86 -7.38
C GLU A 128 0.28 -9.02 -8.66
N SER A 129 0.80 -7.81 -8.58
CA SER A 129 0.91 -6.88 -9.72
C SER A 129 2.04 -7.25 -10.70
N GLY A 130 2.88 -8.23 -10.35
CA GLY A 130 3.98 -8.70 -11.17
C GLY A 130 4.99 -7.59 -11.51
N GLU A 131 5.36 -7.50 -12.80
CA GLU A 131 6.36 -6.53 -13.26
C GLU A 131 5.93 -5.05 -13.19
N ARG A 132 4.64 -4.76 -13.06
CA ARG A 132 4.13 -3.38 -13.10
C ARG A 132 4.79 -2.51 -12.03
N TRP A 133 4.75 -2.96 -10.77
CA TRP A 133 5.38 -2.24 -9.66
C TRP A 133 6.89 -2.46 -9.60
N ARG A 134 7.36 -3.67 -9.96
CA ARG A 134 8.80 -3.95 -9.97
C ARG A 134 9.60 -3.00 -10.85
N LYS A 135 9.00 -2.52 -11.95
CA LYS A 135 9.60 -1.52 -12.85
C LYS A 135 9.60 -0.09 -12.28
N GLN A 136 8.78 0.18 -11.28
CA GLN A 136 8.62 1.52 -10.69
C GLN A 136 9.46 1.73 -9.43
N VAL A 137 9.95 0.64 -8.83
CA VAL A 137 10.71 0.65 -7.59
C VAL A 137 12.12 0.06 -7.79
N ASP A 138 13.08 0.56 -7.04
CA ASP A 138 14.46 0.07 -7.09
C ASP A 138 14.64 -1.18 -6.23
N ARG A 139 13.90 -1.27 -5.11
CA ARG A 139 13.93 -2.37 -4.14
C ARG A 139 12.53 -2.64 -3.60
N VAL A 140 12.33 -3.86 -3.13
CA VAL A 140 11.11 -4.30 -2.48
C VAL A 140 11.42 -4.77 -1.07
N ILE A 141 10.71 -4.21 -0.09
CA ILE A 141 10.71 -4.67 1.30
C ILE A 141 9.39 -5.41 1.54
N VAL A 142 9.50 -6.64 2.02
CA VAL A 142 8.36 -7.46 2.42
C VAL A 142 8.27 -7.50 3.94
N VAL A 143 7.14 -7.10 4.49
CA VAL A 143 6.81 -7.32 5.89
C VAL A 143 6.15 -8.68 6.01
N ASP A 144 6.83 -9.62 6.69
CA ASP A 144 6.46 -11.02 6.73
C ASP A 144 6.11 -11.48 8.14
N CYS A 145 5.17 -12.40 8.23
CA CYS A 145 4.87 -13.24 9.39
C CYS A 145 4.15 -14.51 8.90
N ASP A 146 3.96 -15.49 9.78
CA ASP A 146 3.20 -16.69 9.46
C ASP A 146 1.68 -16.42 9.39
N ALA A 147 0.94 -17.41 8.85
CA ALA A 147 -0.50 -17.32 8.66
C ALA A 147 -1.26 -17.27 10.00
N ASP A 148 -0.75 -17.91 11.04
CA ASP A 148 -1.41 -17.92 12.36
C ASP A 148 -1.32 -16.54 13.01
N THR A 149 -0.17 -15.89 12.93
CA THR A 149 0.01 -14.50 13.35
C THR A 149 -0.89 -13.54 12.56
N GLN A 150 -1.00 -13.74 11.24
CA GLN A 150 -1.92 -12.96 10.40
C GLN A 150 -3.37 -13.09 10.90
N ARG A 151 -3.85 -14.33 11.11
CA ARG A 151 -5.19 -14.60 11.61
C ARG A 151 -5.47 -13.93 12.95
N GLN A 152 -4.59 -14.15 13.92
CA GLN A 152 -4.73 -13.58 15.27
C GLN A 152 -4.83 -12.05 15.22
N ARG A 153 -3.94 -11.39 14.47
CA ARG A 153 -3.93 -9.92 14.36
C ARG A 153 -5.17 -9.38 13.66
N VAL A 154 -5.62 -10.05 12.60
CA VAL A 154 -6.82 -9.61 11.86
C VAL A 154 -8.07 -9.82 12.70
N MET A 155 -8.22 -10.96 13.37
CA MET A 155 -9.32 -11.21 14.31
C MET A 155 -9.38 -10.14 15.40
N ALA A 156 -8.25 -9.87 16.05
CA ALA A 156 -8.18 -8.87 17.13
C ALA A 156 -8.53 -7.45 16.66
N ARG A 157 -8.15 -7.09 15.42
CA ARG A 157 -8.38 -5.75 14.85
C ARG A 157 -9.77 -5.56 14.29
N SER A 158 -10.33 -6.57 13.62
CA SER A 158 -11.49 -6.41 12.75
C SER A 158 -12.69 -7.26 13.18
N GLY A 159 -12.53 -8.20 14.12
CA GLY A 159 -13.58 -9.10 14.55
C GLY A 159 -14.08 -10.08 13.47
N LEU A 160 -13.35 -10.20 12.35
CA LEU A 160 -13.70 -11.13 11.27
C LEU A 160 -13.61 -12.57 11.72
N ALA A 161 -14.48 -13.43 11.18
CA ALA A 161 -14.45 -14.86 11.42
C ALA A 161 -13.22 -15.51 10.77
N HIS A 162 -12.79 -16.63 11.30
CA HIS A 162 -11.60 -17.35 10.84
C HIS A 162 -11.64 -17.68 9.34
N ASP A 163 -12.79 -18.20 8.89
CA ASP A 163 -13.00 -18.59 7.48
C ASP A 163 -12.94 -17.38 6.52
N GLU A 164 -13.41 -16.21 6.97
CA GLU A 164 -13.33 -14.98 6.18
C GLU A 164 -11.87 -14.52 6.04
N ILE A 165 -11.09 -14.63 7.12
CA ILE A 165 -9.67 -14.29 7.10
C ILE A 165 -8.90 -15.24 6.18
N ASP A 166 -9.16 -16.54 6.25
CA ASP A 166 -8.54 -17.54 5.38
C ASP A 166 -8.88 -17.31 3.91
N ARG A 167 -10.11 -16.90 3.62
CA ARG A 167 -10.49 -16.50 2.26
C ARG A 167 -9.67 -15.29 1.79
N ILE A 168 -9.49 -14.26 2.64
CA ILE A 168 -8.69 -13.08 2.28
C ILE A 168 -7.23 -13.48 2.05
N ILE A 169 -6.64 -14.32 2.92
CA ILE A 169 -5.27 -14.81 2.77
C ILE A 169 -5.12 -15.61 1.47
N SER A 170 -6.09 -16.45 1.12
CA SER A 170 -6.03 -17.28 -0.10
C SER A 170 -6.13 -16.49 -1.40
N LEU A 171 -6.70 -15.29 -1.37
CA LEU A 171 -6.78 -14.38 -2.51
C LEU A 171 -5.50 -13.55 -2.72
N GLN A 172 -4.60 -13.52 -1.73
CA GLN A 172 -3.31 -12.85 -1.85
C GLN A 172 -2.25 -13.79 -2.43
N ALA A 173 -1.17 -13.22 -2.96
CA ALA A 173 0.02 -14.01 -3.31
C ALA A 173 0.45 -14.87 -2.12
N THR A 174 0.92 -16.08 -2.38
CA THR A 174 1.45 -16.95 -1.33
C THR A 174 2.65 -16.31 -0.64
N ARG A 175 2.94 -16.70 0.59
CA ARG A 175 4.13 -16.24 1.31
C ARG A 175 5.40 -16.45 0.49
N ALA A 176 5.53 -17.60 -0.17
CA ALA A 176 6.68 -17.90 -1.03
C ALA A 176 6.80 -16.92 -2.21
N GLN A 177 5.69 -16.57 -2.87
CA GLN A 177 5.68 -15.59 -3.96
C GLN A 177 6.06 -14.19 -3.46
N ARG A 178 5.56 -13.77 -2.30
CA ARG A 178 5.95 -12.48 -1.71
C ARG A 178 7.44 -12.44 -1.38
N LEU A 179 7.96 -13.47 -0.73
CA LEU A 179 9.39 -13.55 -0.39
C LEU A 179 10.28 -13.63 -1.63
N ALA A 180 9.82 -14.26 -2.71
CA ALA A 180 10.59 -14.34 -3.96
C ALA A 180 10.79 -12.98 -4.64
N CYS A 181 9.92 -11.99 -4.40
CA CYS A 181 10.08 -10.63 -4.95
C CYS A 181 10.85 -9.67 -4.02
N ALA A 182 11.23 -10.12 -2.81
CA ALA A 182 11.84 -9.28 -1.79
C ALA A 182 13.34 -9.03 -2.05
N ASP A 183 13.76 -7.78 -1.97
CA ASP A 183 15.16 -7.39 -1.82
C ASP A 183 15.55 -7.28 -0.31
N GLY A 184 14.56 -7.13 0.57
CA GLY A 184 14.70 -7.14 2.02
C GLY A 184 13.43 -7.65 2.69
N VAL A 185 13.57 -8.29 3.83
CA VAL A 185 12.45 -8.83 4.61
C VAL A 185 12.52 -8.31 6.05
N ILE A 186 11.41 -7.77 6.53
CA ILE A 186 11.20 -7.45 7.94
C ILE A 186 10.30 -8.52 8.52
N PHE A 187 10.88 -9.43 9.31
CA PHE A 187 10.12 -10.53 9.91
C PHE A 187 9.46 -10.07 11.20
N ASN A 188 8.18 -9.72 11.10
CA ASN A 188 7.37 -9.17 12.19
C ASN A 188 6.54 -10.25 12.89
N GLN A 189 7.20 -11.14 13.62
CA GLN A 189 6.54 -12.19 14.41
C GLN A 189 7.20 -12.33 15.77
N GLY A 190 6.38 -12.31 16.83
CA GLY A 190 6.86 -12.44 18.20
C GLY A 190 7.66 -11.23 18.73
N LEU A 191 7.77 -10.16 17.93
CA LEU A 191 8.48 -8.95 18.31
C LEU A 191 7.56 -7.98 19.09
N SER A 192 8.12 -7.34 20.09
CA SER A 192 7.57 -6.12 20.66
C SER A 192 7.70 -4.96 19.67
N LEU A 193 6.98 -3.86 19.89
CA LEU A 193 7.10 -2.67 19.04
C LEU A 193 8.52 -2.08 19.06
N VAL A 194 9.23 -2.17 20.17
CA VAL A 194 10.62 -1.69 20.31
C VAL A 194 11.58 -2.53 19.47
N GLU A 195 11.44 -3.84 19.52
CA GLU A 195 12.26 -4.76 18.70
C GLU A 195 11.96 -4.55 17.21
N LEU A 196 10.70 -4.43 16.84
CA LEU A 196 10.32 -4.11 15.46
C LEU A 196 10.90 -2.78 14.99
N GLU A 197 10.89 -1.74 15.84
CA GLU A 197 11.47 -0.43 15.51
C GLU A 197 12.98 -0.53 15.28
N ALA A 198 13.69 -1.35 16.04
CA ALA A 198 15.11 -1.62 15.84
C ALA A 198 15.37 -2.34 14.49
N GLU A 199 14.61 -3.38 14.17
CA GLU A 199 14.68 -4.08 12.88
C GLU A 199 14.40 -3.16 11.69
N VAL A 200 13.39 -2.30 11.82
CA VAL A 200 13.05 -1.31 10.79
C VAL A 200 14.17 -0.29 10.63
N ALA A 201 14.74 0.23 11.72
CA ALA A 201 15.85 1.17 11.68
C ALA A 201 17.11 0.56 11.04
N GLN A 202 17.44 -0.68 11.35
CA GLN A 202 18.54 -1.39 10.73
C GLN A 202 18.31 -1.59 9.23
N THR A 203 17.09 -1.98 8.85
CA THR A 203 16.70 -2.12 7.44
C THR A 203 16.77 -0.78 6.72
N ALA A 204 16.26 0.28 7.34
CA ALA A 204 16.28 1.64 6.80
C ALA A 204 17.71 2.13 6.53
N ALA A 205 18.66 1.88 7.45
CA ALA A 205 20.06 2.24 7.28
C ALA A 205 20.70 1.58 6.04
N ASN A 206 20.31 0.33 5.70
CA ASN A 206 20.78 -0.36 4.50
C ASN A 206 20.29 0.30 3.20
N PHE A 207 19.27 1.13 3.27
CA PHE A 207 18.71 1.89 2.14
C PHE A 207 19.04 3.38 2.19
N GLY A 208 19.88 3.81 3.13
CA GLY A 208 20.39 5.19 3.21
C GLY A 208 19.49 6.15 3.99
N LEU A 209 18.68 5.61 4.92
CA LEU A 209 17.92 6.36 5.92
C LEU A 209 18.67 6.44 7.25
#